data_e1b50bcb0ea7d688db91a0d697df42c6
#
_entry.id   e1b50bcb0ea7d688db91a0d697df42c6
#
_cell.length_a   1.000
_cell.length_b   1.000
_cell.length_c   1.000
_cell.angle_alpha   90.00
_cell.angle_beta   90.00
_cell.angle_gamma   90.00
#
_symmetry.space_group_name_H-M   'P 1'
#
loop_
_entity.id
_entity.type
_entity.pdbx_description
1 polymer ?
#
loop_
_entity_poly.entity_id
_entity_poly.type
_entity_poly.pdbx_seq_one_letter_code
_entity_poly.pdbx_strand_id
1 'polypeptide(L)'
;VRKRGWTTDRVAQQLARAAGVARRDVGYAGMKDRHAVTTQWFSVQLPGRETPPWAEALPSGIEVLEEVRHARKLQSGALAGNRFDITLRECGGDHALLNARVDALRMHGVPNYFGEQRFGHHGANVERAMAMFAGKLRTRDRALRGIYLSAARSYLFNEVLAQRVRADSWDVGLDGEAFQLDGSHSFFIAEHVDAALNARLLARDIHPSGPLWGQG
;
A
#
# COMPACT_ATOMS: atom_id res chain seq x y z
N VAL A 1 -1.15 -6.72 17.38
CA VAL A 1 -0.29 -5.74 18.07
C VAL A 1 -0.68 -4.34 17.66
N ARG A 2 -0.90 -3.45 18.63
CA ARG A 2 -1.05 -2.00 18.48
C ARG A 2 0.27 -1.32 18.82
N LYS A 3 0.68 -0.34 18.01
CA LYS A 3 1.90 0.43 18.24
C LYS A 3 1.71 1.94 18.04
N ARG A 4 2.51 2.74 18.74
CA ARG A 4 2.60 4.19 18.60
C ARG A 4 4.06 4.62 18.63
N GLY A 5 4.51 5.42 17.64
CA GLY A 5 5.89 5.95 17.57
C GLY A 5 6.96 4.93 17.17
N TRP A 6 6.59 3.69 16.85
CA TRP A 6 7.47 2.61 16.46
C TRP A 6 7.35 2.29 14.96
N THR A 7 8.47 1.92 14.32
CA THR A 7 8.42 1.31 12.99
C THR A 7 8.04 -0.17 13.10
N THR A 8 7.41 -0.74 12.07
CA THR A 8 7.04 -2.16 12.05
C THR A 8 8.23 -3.08 12.30
N ASP A 9 9.39 -2.77 11.69
CA ASP A 9 10.60 -3.57 11.88
C ASP A 9 11.13 -3.54 13.32
N ARG A 10 11.13 -2.37 13.95
CA ARG A 10 11.52 -2.27 15.37
C ARG A 10 10.56 -3.01 16.31
N VAL A 11 9.25 -3.00 16.03
CA VAL A 11 8.29 -3.83 16.78
C VAL A 11 8.64 -5.31 16.62
N ALA A 12 8.93 -5.77 15.42
CA ALA A 12 9.31 -7.15 15.20
C ALA A 12 10.63 -7.53 15.92
N GLN A 13 11.58 -6.60 16.05
CA GLN A 13 12.78 -6.80 16.86
C GLN A 13 12.46 -6.92 18.35
N GLN A 14 11.54 -6.11 18.89
CA GLN A 14 11.13 -6.20 20.29
C GLN A 14 10.40 -7.52 20.57
N LEU A 15 9.49 -7.93 19.69
CA LEU A 15 8.80 -9.23 19.78
C LEU A 15 9.79 -10.40 19.75
N ALA A 16 10.80 -10.36 18.88
CA ALA A 16 11.85 -11.37 18.80
C ALA A 16 12.65 -11.46 20.10
N ARG A 17 13.03 -10.31 20.67
CA ARG A 17 13.76 -10.24 21.96
C ARG A 17 12.92 -10.79 23.10
N ALA A 18 11.68 -10.35 23.24
CA ALA A 18 10.77 -10.79 24.28
C ALA A 18 10.52 -12.32 24.21
N ALA A 19 10.47 -12.87 23.00
CA ALA A 19 10.27 -14.30 22.76
C ALA A 19 11.57 -15.13 22.80
N GLY A 20 12.75 -14.52 22.89
CA GLY A 20 14.04 -15.22 22.83
C GLY A 20 14.26 -15.95 21.51
N VAL A 21 13.79 -15.37 20.39
CA VAL A 21 13.93 -15.95 19.03
C VAL A 21 14.71 -15.01 18.11
N ALA A 22 15.18 -15.53 16.97
CA ALA A 22 15.86 -14.68 15.99
C ALA A 22 14.87 -13.72 15.31
N ARG A 23 15.34 -12.53 14.86
CA ARG A 23 14.50 -11.56 14.14
C ARG A 23 13.80 -12.17 12.92
N ARG A 24 14.48 -13.09 12.22
CA ARG A 24 13.92 -13.81 11.07
C ARG A 24 12.72 -14.69 11.41
N ASP A 25 12.51 -15.07 12.67
CA ASP A 25 11.42 -15.90 13.11
C ASP A 25 10.14 -15.10 13.40
N VAL A 26 10.23 -13.78 13.28
CA VAL A 26 9.07 -12.89 13.36
C VAL A 26 8.68 -12.44 11.95
N GLY A 27 7.42 -12.69 11.59
CA GLY A 27 6.80 -12.30 10.32
C GLY A 27 5.72 -11.25 10.49
N TYR A 28 5.48 -10.47 9.45
CA TYR A 28 4.38 -9.51 9.34
C TYR A 28 4.01 -9.26 7.88
N ALA A 29 2.79 -8.82 7.64
CA ALA A 29 2.29 -8.47 6.32
C ALA A 29 2.23 -6.95 6.17
N GLY A 30 3.17 -6.38 5.41
CA GLY A 30 3.27 -4.95 5.11
C GLY A 30 3.84 -4.08 6.24
N MET A 31 4.29 -2.91 5.86
CA MET A 31 4.84 -1.89 6.76
C MET A 31 3.73 -0.92 7.19
N LYS A 32 3.80 -0.44 8.43
CA LYS A 32 2.86 0.55 8.98
C LYS A 32 3.62 1.79 9.45
N ASP A 33 3.01 2.96 9.27
CA ASP A 33 3.59 4.24 9.59
C ASP A 33 4.06 4.34 11.05
N ARG A 34 5.17 5.02 11.25
CA ARG A 34 5.71 5.31 12.58
C ARG A 34 4.87 6.36 13.30
N HIS A 35 4.50 7.43 12.59
CA HIS A 35 3.80 8.60 13.15
C HIS A 35 2.26 8.41 13.12
N ALA A 36 1.83 7.21 13.53
CA ALA A 36 0.42 6.83 13.65
C ALA A 36 0.24 5.84 14.80
N VAL A 37 -0.99 5.71 15.27
CA VAL A 37 -1.41 4.55 16.05
C VAL A 37 -1.84 3.48 15.05
N THR A 38 -1.13 2.35 15.02
CA THR A 38 -1.40 1.31 14.02
C THR A 38 -1.56 -0.06 14.68
N THR A 39 -2.48 -0.85 14.13
CA THR A 39 -2.72 -2.24 14.56
C THR A 39 -2.43 -3.17 13.39
N GLN A 40 -1.68 -4.23 13.63
CA GLN A 40 -1.41 -5.26 12.65
C GLN A 40 -1.06 -6.60 13.32
N TRP A 41 -1.21 -7.68 12.55
CA TRP A 41 -0.76 -9.00 12.98
C TRP A 41 0.75 -9.16 12.80
N PHE A 42 1.33 -9.85 13.76
CA PHE A 42 2.70 -10.39 13.70
C PHE A 42 2.61 -11.88 13.98
N SER A 43 3.43 -12.68 13.34
CA SER A 43 3.65 -14.06 13.70
C SER A 43 5.00 -14.22 14.36
N VAL A 44 5.07 -14.93 15.49
CA VAL A 44 6.31 -15.28 16.19
C VAL A 44 6.43 -16.79 16.23
N GLN A 45 7.51 -17.36 15.71
CA GLN A 45 7.73 -18.80 15.74
C GLN A 45 8.19 -19.26 17.13
N LEU A 46 7.37 -20.06 17.79
CA LEU A 46 7.60 -20.60 19.13
C LEU A 46 7.42 -22.12 19.17
N PRO A 47 8.24 -22.91 18.43
CA PRO A 47 8.08 -24.35 18.41
C PRO A 47 8.38 -24.92 19.79
N GLY A 48 7.37 -25.61 20.38
CA GLY A 48 7.52 -26.23 21.69
C GLY A 48 7.71 -25.29 22.87
N ARG A 49 7.49 -23.99 22.68
CA ARG A 49 7.64 -22.97 23.72
C ARG A 49 6.30 -22.39 24.15
N GLU A 50 6.25 -21.93 25.38
CA GLU A 50 5.15 -21.14 25.89
C GLU A 50 5.18 -19.72 25.34
N THR A 51 4.03 -19.05 25.36
CA THR A 51 3.92 -17.66 24.97
C THR A 51 4.56 -16.77 26.03
N PRO A 52 5.42 -15.81 25.66
CA PRO A 52 6.01 -14.87 26.61
C PRO A 52 4.95 -13.97 27.26
N PRO A 53 5.23 -13.43 28.46
CA PRO A 53 4.38 -12.44 29.10
C PRO A 53 4.55 -11.07 28.39
N TRP A 54 3.88 -10.89 27.26
CA TRP A 54 4.05 -9.74 26.38
C TRP A 54 3.89 -8.39 27.08
N ALA A 55 2.95 -8.30 28.03
CA ALA A 55 2.66 -7.04 28.72
C ALA A 55 3.87 -6.53 29.53
N GLU A 56 4.66 -7.45 30.07
CA GLU A 56 5.84 -7.12 30.91
C GLU A 56 7.11 -7.01 30.05
N ALA A 57 7.18 -7.76 28.96
CA ALA A 57 8.37 -7.91 28.13
C ALA A 57 8.51 -6.84 27.03
N LEU A 58 7.45 -6.10 26.72
CA LEU A 58 7.45 -5.12 25.63
C LEU A 58 7.57 -3.68 26.16
N PRO A 59 8.31 -2.82 25.45
CA PRO A 59 8.43 -1.41 25.84
C PRO A 59 7.12 -0.64 25.62
N SER A 60 6.98 0.51 26.30
CA SER A 60 5.83 1.38 26.15
C SER A 60 5.60 1.76 24.69
N GLY A 61 4.35 1.90 24.29
CA GLY A 61 3.95 2.17 22.91
C GLY A 61 3.87 0.93 22.00
N ILE A 62 4.06 -0.28 22.56
CA ILE A 62 3.77 -1.55 21.90
C ILE A 62 2.88 -2.37 22.82
N GLU A 63 1.73 -2.81 22.31
CA GLU A 63 0.73 -3.56 23.05
C GLU A 63 0.23 -4.75 22.24
N VAL A 64 0.20 -5.93 22.85
CA VAL A 64 -0.44 -7.10 22.27
C VAL A 64 -1.92 -7.08 22.66
N LEU A 65 -2.80 -6.92 21.68
CA LEU A 65 -4.25 -6.87 21.89
C LEU A 65 -4.88 -8.26 21.93
N GLU A 66 -4.33 -9.15 21.13
CA GLU A 66 -4.85 -10.49 20.93
C GLU A 66 -3.71 -11.43 20.55
N GLU A 67 -3.76 -12.67 20.98
CA GLU A 67 -2.86 -13.74 20.57
C GLU A 67 -3.62 -15.00 20.23
N VAL A 68 -3.20 -15.66 19.14
CA VAL A 68 -3.76 -16.93 18.68
C VAL A 68 -2.66 -17.83 18.16
N ARG A 69 -2.81 -19.14 18.33
CA ARG A 69 -1.91 -20.12 17.71
C ARG A 69 -2.27 -20.28 16.22
N HIS A 70 -1.25 -20.23 15.37
CA HIS A 70 -1.40 -20.37 13.93
C HIS A 70 -0.29 -21.25 13.35
N ALA A 71 -0.62 -22.07 12.35
CA ALA A 71 0.33 -23.04 11.78
C ALA A 71 1.36 -22.43 10.82
N ARG A 72 1.12 -21.23 10.32
CA ARG A 72 1.96 -20.62 9.28
C ARG A 72 2.49 -19.24 9.71
N LYS A 73 3.73 -18.96 9.33
CA LYS A 73 4.33 -17.64 9.46
C LYS A 73 3.70 -16.65 8.48
N LEU A 74 3.42 -15.42 8.94
CA LEU A 74 2.99 -14.35 8.05
C LEU A 74 4.11 -13.98 7.06
N GLN A 75 3.72 -13.85 5.80
CA GLN A 75 4.61 -13.45 4.70
C GLN A 75 4.32 -12.01 4.27
N SER A 76 5.32 -11.34 3.73
CA SER A 76 5.10 -10.06 3.04
C SER A 76 4.11 -10.26 1.89
N GLY A 77 3.12 -9.37 1.77
CA GLY A 77 2.09 -9.45 0.75
C GLY A 77 0.84 -10.26 1.15
N ALA A 78 0.85 -10.98 2.30
CA ALA A 78 -0.33 -11.68 2.81
C ALA A 78 -1.37 -10.73 3.45
N LEU A 79 -1.44 -9.50 2.97
CA LEU A 79 -2.33 -8.46 3.48
C LEU A 79 -3.56 -8.36 2.57
N ALA A 80 -4.75 -8.56 3.13
CA ALA A 80 -6.01 -8.39 2.41
C ALA A 80 -6.31 -6.90 2.12
N GLY A 81 -5.94 -6.00 3.03
CA GLY A 81 -6.14 -4.57 2.85
C GLY A 81 -5.69 -3.76 4.06
N ASN A 82 -5.90 -2.46 3.99
CA ASN A 82 -5.66 -1.52 5.09
C ASN A 82 -6.93 -0.72 5.36
N ARG A 83 -7.24 -0.53 6.62
CA ARG A 83 -8.23 0.44 7.08
C ARG A 83 -7.51 1.66 7.63
N PHE A 84 -7.95 2.85 7.23
CA PHE A 84 -7.45 4.13 7.71
C PHE A 84 -8.57 4.88 8.43
N ASP A 85 -8.27 5.33 9.64
CA ASP A 85 -9.10 6.27 10.40
C ASP A 85 -8.30 7.58 10.48
N ILE A 86 -8.69 8.57 9.65
CA ILE A 86 -7.96 9.83 9.49
C ILE A 86 -8.75 10.95 10.15
N THR A 87 -8.14 11.63 11.12
CA THR A 87 -8.72 12.82 11.75
C THR A 87 -8.15 14.07 11.09
N LEU A 88 -8.99 14.83 10.41
CA LEU A 88 -8.66 16.16 9.92
C LEU A 88 -8.91 17.17 11.05
N ARG A 89 -7.92 18.04 11.29
CA ARG A 89 -8.00 19.06 12.33
C ARG A 89 -7.86 20.45 11.69
N GLU A 90 -8.37 21.47 12.40
CA GLU A 90 -8.24 22.87 11.97
C GLU A 90 -8.81 23.09 10.56
N CYS A 91 -9.88 22.36 10.22
CA CYS A 91 -10.56 22.52 8.95
C CYS A 91 -11.29 23.86 8.93
N GLY A 92 -10.77 24.81 8.16
CA GLY A 92 -11.45 26.08 7.89
C GLY A 92 -12.26 26.01 6.60
N GLY A 93 -13.19 26.99 6.43
CA GLY A 93 -13.99 27.14 5.23
C GLY A 93 -15.43 26.67 5.35
N ASP A 94 -16.11 26.52 4.21
CA ASP A 94 -17.52 26.12 4.14
C ASP A 94 -17.67 24.60 4.38
N HIS A 95 -18.29 24.25 5.49
CA HIS A 95 -18.58 22.86 5.85
C HIS A 95 -19.58 22.18 4.88
N ALA A 96 -20.51 22.93 4.28
CA ALA A 96 -21.44 22.37 3.30
C ALA A 96 -20.68 21.97 2.03
N LEU A 97 -19.76 22.80 1.56
CA LEU A 97 -18.89 22.47 0.43
C LEU A 97 -17.98 21.27 0.74
N LEU A 98 -17.45 21.18 1.96
CA LEU A 98 -16.64 20.03 2.38
C LEU A 98 -17.46 18.73 2.31
N ASN A 99 -18.66 18.73 2.88
CA ASN A 99 -19.56 17.56 2.86
C ASN A 99 -19.94 17.17 1.43
N ALA A 100 -20.29 18.15 0.57
CA ALA A 100 -20.59 17.89 -0.83
C ALA A 100 -19.42 17.25 -1.58
N ARG A 101 -18.17 17.67 -1.32
CA ARG A 101 -16.97 17.04 -1.86
C ARG A 101 -16.77 15.61 -1.35
N VAL A 102 -16.99 15.37 -0.06
CA VAL A 102 -16.91 14.02 0.51
C VAL A 102 -17.94 13.09 -0.13
N ASP A 103 -19.16 13.58 -0.36
CA ASP A 103 -20.22 12.80 -1.02
C ASP A 103 -19.89 12.55 -2.49
N ALA A 104 -19.32 13.51 -3.20
CA ALA A 104 -18.81 13.31 -4.56
C ALA A 104 -17.71 12.24 -4.61
N LEU A 105 -16.77 12.25 -3.66
CA LEU A 105 -15.74 11.22 -3.54
C LEU A 105 -16.33 9.83 -3.28
N ARG A 106 -17.39 9.74 -2.48
CA ARG A 106 -18.09 8.46 -2.25
C ARG A 106 -18.80 7.96 -3.50
N MET A 107 -19.38 8.88 -4.29
CA MET A 107 -20.11 8.52 -5.51
C MET A 107 -19.19 8.21 -6.69
N HIS A 108 -18.12 8.95 -6.87
CA HIS A 108 -17.27 8.86 -8.07
C HIS A 108 -15.92 8.19 -7.82
N GLY A 109 -15.52 8.04 -6.58
CA GLY A 109 -14.16 7.58 -6.26
C GLY A 109 -13.11 8.68 -6.42
N VAL A 110 -11.86 8.31 -6.55
CA VAL A 110 -10.73 9.21 -6.76
C VAL A 110 -9.73 8.60 -7.73
N PRO A 111 -9.05 9.42 -8.55
CA PRO A 111 -7.91 8.96 -9.32
C PRO A 111 -6.81 8.45 -8.37
N ASN A 112 -6.40 7.18 -8.52
CA ASN A 112 -5.51 6.51 -7.58
C ASN A 112 -4.03 6.76 -7.92
N TYR A 113 -3.54 7.97 -7.69
CA TYR A 113 -2.14 8.34 -7.87
C TYR A 113 -1.21 7.67 -6.85
N PHE A 114 -0.02 7.30 -7.28
CA PHE A 114 1.07 7.05 -6.34
C PHE A 114 1.48 8.36 -5.69
N GLY A 115 1.46 8.41 -4.35
CA GLY A 115 1.81 9.60 -3.59
C GLY A 115 3.33 9.88 -3.57
N GLU A 116 3.71 11.08 -3.14
CA GLU A 116 5.09 11.60 -3.12
C GLU A 116 6.09 10.67 -2.43
N GLN A 117 5.67 9.99 -1.37
CA GLN A 117 6.51 9.04 -0.63
C GLN A 117 7.09 7.94 -1.55
N ARG A 118 6.39 7.56 -2.62
CA ARG A 118 6.85 6.60 -3.63
C ARG A 118 8.11 7.08 -4.35
N PHE A 119 8.21 8.38 -4.55
CA PHE A 119 9.27 8.98 -5.35
C PHE A 119 10.50 9.38 -4.51
N GLY A 120 10.43 9.21 -3.18
CA GLY A 120 11.49 9.59 -2.25
C GLY A 120 11.57 11.09 -2.00
N HIS A 121 12.52 11.49 -1.18
CA HIS A 121 12.69 12.89 -0.82
C HIS A 121 12.96 13.75 -2.07
N HIS A 122 12.09 14.72 -2.34
CA HIS A 122 12.12 15.59 -3.54
C HIS A 122 12.14 14.84 -4.88
N GLY A 123 11.54 13.64 -4.98
CA GLY A 123 11.51 12.88 -6.23
C GLY A 123 12.82 12.16 -6.60
N ALA A 124 13.82 12.18 -5.75
CA ALA A 124 15.17 11.69 -6.02
C ALA A 124 15.24 10.23 -6.49
N ASN A 125 14.25 9.39 -6.19
CA ASN A 125 14.23 8.00 -6.65
C ASN A 125 13.99 7.90 -8.15
N VAL A 126 13.24 8.83 -8.76
CA VAL A 126 13.03 8.87 -10.21
C VAL A 126 14.32 9.28 -10.92
N GLU A 127 15.01 10.32 -10.43
CA GLU A 127 16.30 10.75 -10.97
C GLU A 127 17.36 9.65 -10.92
N ARG A 128 17.40 8.93 -9.79
CA ARG A 128 18.32 7.79 -9.63
C ARG A 128 17.96 6.62 -10.55
N ALA A 129 16.66 6.37 -10.79
CA ALA A 129 16.23 5.39 -11.78
C ALA A 129 16.70 5.77 -13.19
N MET A 130 16.54 7.02 -13.59
CA MET A 130 17.00 7.55 -14.87
C MET A 130 18.52 7.46 -15.03
N ALA A 131 19.26 7.81 -13.97
CA ALA A 131 20.71 7.64 -13.95
C ALA A 131 21.14 6.16 -14.05
N MET A 132 20.38 5.25 -13.46
CA MET A 132 20.60 3.81 -13.55
C MET A 132 20.32 3.30 -14.96
N PHE A 133 19.25 3.72 -15.62
CA PHE A 133 18.95 3.35 -17.01
C PHE A 133 20.00 3.89 -17.99
N ALA A 134 20.52 5.10 -17.73
CA ALA A 134 21.60 5.71 -18.52
C ALA A 134 23.00 5.09 -18.23
N GLY A 135 23.10 4.08 -17.35
CA GLY A 135 24.38 3.48 -16.97
C GLY A 135 25.27 4.35 -16.08
N LYS A 136 24.79 5.54 -15.66
CA LYS A 136 25.53 6.50 -14.82
C LYS A 136 25.51 6.14 -13.33
N LEU A 137 24.54 5.32 -12.89
CA LEU A 137 24.40 4.84 -11.52
C LEU A 137 24.40 3.31 -11.51
N ARG A 138 25.28 2.71 -10.72
CA ARG A 138 25.28 1.26 -10.45
C ARG A 138 25.02 1.03 -8.96
N THR A 139 24.04 0.20 -8.63
CA THR A 139 23.80 -0.27 -7.27
C THR A 139 23.80 -1.80 -7.22
N ARG A 140 24.54 -2.37 -6.25
CA ARG A 140 24.55 -3.80 -5.96
C ARG A 140 23.44 -4.19 -4.99
N ASP A 141 22.87 -3.23 -4.29
CA ASP A 141 21.74 -3.44 -3.37
C ASP A 141 20.45 -3.67 -4.17
N ARG A 142 19.96 -4.91 -4.12
CA ARG A 142 18.73 -5.32 -4.81
C ARG A 142 17.49 -4.57 -4.30
N ALA A 143 17.41 -4.28 -3.00
CA ALA A 143 16.28 -3.56 -2.43
C ALA A 143 16.24 -2.13 -2.93
N LEU A 144 17.38 -1.44 -2.94
CA LEU A 144 17.51 -0.09 -3.45
C LEU A 144 17.22 0.00 -4.94
N ARG A 145 17.72 -0.97 -5.73
CA ARG A 145 17.38 -1.08 -7.16
C ARG A 145 15.88 -1.25 -7.37
N GLY A 146 15.24 -2.09 -6.56
CA GLY A 146 13.77 -2.29 -6.59
C GLY A 146 13.00 -1.00 -6.31
N ILE A 147 13.47 -0.19 -5.35
CA ILE A 147 12.88 1.12 -5.03
C ILE A 147 12.95 2.06 -6.24
N TYR A 148 14.10 2.16 -6.92
CA TYR A 148 14.24 3.03 -8.09
C TYR A 148 13.38 2.59 -9.26
N LEU A 149 13.37 1.29 -9.58
CA LEU A 149 12.51 0.73 -10.63
C LEU A 149 11.02 0.97 -10.33
N SER A 150 10.62 0.75 -9.07
CA SER A 150 9.24 1.00 -8.64
C SER A 150 8.87 2.47 -8.77
N ALA A 151 9.77 3.40 -8.40
CA ALA A 151 9.53 4.83 -8.55
C ALA A 151 9.36 5.25 -10.02
N ALA A 152 10.20 4.75 -10.91
CA ALA A 152 10.11 5.05 -12.35
C ALA A 152 8.79 4.53 -12.95
N ARG A 153 8.41 3.29 -12.63
CA ARG A 153 7.13 2.71 -13.09
C ARG A 153 5.93 3.50 -12.58
N SER A 154 5.95 3.88 -11.30
CA SER A 154 4.90 4.68 -10.69
C SER A 154 4.82 6.09 -11.26
N TYR A 155 5.95 6.68 -11.65
CA TYR A 155 5.98 7.97 -12.31
C TYR A 155 5.28 7.92 -13.68
N LEU A 156 5.60 6.94 -14.52
CA LEU A 156 4.93 6.76 -15.82
C LEU A 156 3.44 6.50 -15.65
N PHE A 157 3.05 5.69 -14.67
CA PHE A 157 1.64 5.47 -14.34
C PHE A 157 0.93 6.79 -13.99
N ASN A 158 1.55 7.60 -13.13
CA ASN A 158 0.98 8.89 -12.73
C ASN A 158 0.85 9.85 -13.92
N GLU A 159 1.79 9.85 -14.88
CA GLU A 159 1.70 10.67 -16.09
C GLU A 159 0.52 10.26 -16.97
N VAL A 160 0.30 8.95 -17.17
CA VAL A 160 -0.87 8.44 -17.91
C VAL A 160 -2.16 8.84 -17.19
N LEU A 161 -2.23 8.61 -15.87
CA LEU A 161 -3.40 8.97 -15.07
C LEU A 161 -3.67 10.46 -15.10
N ALA A 162 -2.62 11.32 -15.05
CA ALA A 162 -2.77 12.76 -15.16
C ALA A 162 -3.35 13.21 -16.51
N GLN A 163 -2.97 12.56 -17.60
CA GLN A 163 -3.57 12.80 -18.91
C GLN A 163 -5.06 12.43 -18.92
N ARG A 164 -5.42 11.29 -18.34
CA ARG A 164 -6.81 10.84 -18.24
C ARG A 164 -7.66 11.78 -17.37
N VAL A 165 -7.11 12.27 -16.26
CA VAL A 165 -7.78 13.26 -15.40
C VAL A 165 -8.01 14.57 -16.15
N ARG A 166 -7.03 15.05 -16.93
CA ARG A 166 -7.19 16.26 -17.77
C ARG A 166 -8.23 16.10 -18.87
N ALA A 167 -8.38 14.87 -19.38
CA ALA A 167 -9.36 14.51 -20.41
C ALA A 167 -10.72 14.10 -19.84
N ASP A 168 -10.91 14.18 -18.51
CA ASP A 168 -12.11 13.74 -17.78
C ASP A 168 -12.52 12.29 -18.14
N SER A 169 -11.53 11.41 -18.24
CA SER A 169 -11.69 10.00 -18.67
C SER A 169 -11.07 8.98 -17.73
N TRP A 170 -10.68 9.39 -16.53
CA TRP A 170 -9.97 8.53 -15.58
C TRP A 170 -10.82 7.37 -15.02
N ASP A 171 -12.16 7.53 -15.01
CA ASP A 171 -13.16 6.55 -14.56
C ASP A 171 -14.00 5.99 -15.72
N VAL A 172 -13.66 6.35 -16.95
CA VAL A 172 -14.34 5.88 -18.18
C VAL A 172 -13.53 4.75 -18.81
N GLY A 173 -14.19 3.68 -19.27
CA GLY A 173 -13.54 2.61 -20.03
C GLY A 173 -13.18 3.06 -21.44
N LEU A 174 -11.98 2.69 -21.89
CA LEU A 174 -11.52 2.92 -23.26
C LEU A 174 -11.31 1.58 -23.97
N ASP A 175 -11.48 1.56 -25.29
CA ASP A 175 -11.17 0.38 -26.10
C ASP A 175 -9.70 -0.02 -25.98
N GLY A 176 -9.44 -1.31 -25.87
CA GLY A 176 -8.10 -1.85 -25.63
C GLY A 176 -7.60 -1.77 -24.20
N GLU A 177 -8.41 -1.33 -23.26
CA GLU A 177 -8.00 -1.11 -21.88
C GLU A 177 -8.06 -2.39 -21.04
N ALA A 178 -7.17 -2.44 -20.01
CA ALA A 178 -7.21 -3.46 -18.98
C ALA A 178 -8.14 -3.03 -17.85
N PHE A 179 -9.07 -3.89 -17.47
CA PHE A 179 -10.00 -3.70 -16.36
C PHE A 179 -9.66 -4.63 -15.22
N GLN A 180 -9.48 -4.11 -14.03
CA GLN A 180 -9.28 -4.88 -12.81
C GLN A 180 -10.63 -5.21 -12.18
N LEU A 181 -10.81 -6.46 -11.74
CA LEU A 181 -11.99 -6.86 -11.00
C LEU A 181 -11.92 -6.35 -9.55
N ASP A 182 -13.03 -5.80 -9.05
CA ASP A 182 -13.11 -5.34 -7.68
C ASP A 182 -12.83 -6.47 -6.68
N GLY A 183 -12.16 -6.16 -5.58
CA GLY A 183 -11.81 -7.11 -4.52
C GLY A 183 -10.81 -8.20 -4.92
N SER A 184 -10.22 -8.15 -6.11
CA SER A 184 -9.27 -9.16 -6.59
C SER A 184 -8.05 -8.54 -7.27
N HIS A 185 -7.02 -9.38 -7.55
CA HIS A 185 -5.87 -9.00 -8.37
C HIS A 185 -6.04 -9.41 -9.84
N SER A 186 -7.19 -9.98 -10.19
CA SER A 186 -7.46 -10.42 -11.56
C SER A 186 -7.83 -9.24 -12.43
N PHE A 187 -7.44 -9.29 -13.70
CA PHE A 187 -7.76 -8.30 -14.71
C PHE A 187 -8.04 -8.98 -16.06
N PHE A 188 -8.70 -8.27 -16.96
CA PHE A 188 -8.89 -8.66 -18.35
C PHE A 188 -8.73 -7.44 -19.26
N ILE A 189 -8.45 -7.69 -20.53
CA ILE A 189 -8.36 -6.64 -21.56
C ILE A 189 -9.63 -6.73 -22.42
N ALA A 190 -10.28 -5.59 -22.64
CA ALA A 190 -11.42 -5.49 -23.54
C ALA A 190 -11.01 -4.76 -24.83
N GLU A 191 -11.13 -5.41 -25.97
CA GLU A 191 -10.88 -4.78 -27.26
C GLU A 191 -11.85 -3.61 -27.52
N HIS A 192 -13.12 -3.80 -27.12
CA HIS A 192 -14.17 -2.79 -27.24
C HIS A 192 -14.96 -2.68 -25.94
N VAL A 193 -15.31 -1.45 -25.57
CA VAL A 193 -16.15 -1.17 -24.41
C VAL A 193 -17.61 -1.07 -24.86
N ASP A 194 -18.37 -2.09 -24.56
CA ASP A 194 -19.80 -2.20 -24.86
C ASP A 194 -20.70 -1.73 -23.71
N ALA A 195 -22.01 -1.80 -23.90
CA ALA A 195 -22.99 -1.43 -22.88
C ALA A 195 -22.91 -2.31 -21.62
N ALA A 196 -22.54 -3.58 -21.75
CA ALA A 196 -22.40 -4.50 -20.61
C ALA A 196 -21.20 -4.12 -19.74
N LEU A 197 -20.05 -3.80 -20.36
CA LEU A 197 -18.87 -3.30 -19.63
C LEU A 197 -19.13 -1.96 -18.97
N ASN A 198 -19.83 -1.04 -19.63
CA ASN A 198 -20.22 0.24 -19.04
C ASN A 198 -21.14 0.04 -17.82
N ALA A 199 -22.07 -0.90 -17.87
CA ALA A 199 -22.93 -1.24 -16.72
C ALA A 199 -22.09 -1.77 -15.53
N ARG A 200 -21.05 -2.57 -15.81
CA ARG A 200 -20.11 -3.09 -14.80
C ARG A 200 -19.24 -1.99 -14.18
N LEU A 201 -18.77 -1.03 -14.98
CA LEU A 201 -18.06 0.17 -14.50
C LEU A 201 -18.93 0.99 -13.56
N LEU A 202 -20.19 1.24 -13.94
CA LEU A 202 -21.16 1.95 -13.10
C LEU A 202 -21.48 1.19 -11.79
N ALA A 203 -21.56 -0.13 -11.85
CA ALA A 203 -21.74 -0.99 -10.68
C ALA A 203 -20.47 -1.10 -9.82
N ARG A 204 -19.30 -0.64 -10.33
CA ARG A 204 -17.97 -0.72 -9.70
C ARG A 204 -17.51 -2.14 -9.38
N ASP A 205 -17.93 -3.11 -10.16
CA ASP A 205 -17.40 -4.47 -10.09
C ASP A 205 -16.13 -4.65 -10.92
N ILE A 206 -15.83 -3.65 -11.78
CA ILE A 206 -14.57 -3.49 -12.50
C ILE A 206 -14.10 -2.04 -12.46
N HIS A 207 -12.78 -1.85 -12.59
CA HIS A 207 -12.14 -0.54 -12.58
C HIS A 207 -11.17 -0.41 -13.74
N PRO A 208 -11.13 0.76 -14.44
CA PRO A 208 -10.08 1.04 -15.41
C PRO A 208 -8.71 0.93 -14.74
N SER A 209 -7.76 0.30 -15.39
CA SER A 209 -6.42 0.06 -14.87
C SER A 209 -5.36 0.68 -15.78
N GLY A 210 -4.28 1.18 -15.20
CA GLY A 210 -3.15 1.72 -15.96
C GLY A 210 -1.99 0.75 -16.03
N PRO A 211 -1.21 0.74 -17.13
CA PRO A 211 -0.07 -0.13 -17.26
C PRO A 211 1.05 0.25 -16.31
N LEU A 212 1.59 -0.73 -15.60
CA LEU A 212 2.88 -0.61 -14.93
C LEU A 212 3.96 -1.15 -15.88
N TRP A 213 4.70 -0.25 -16.53
CA TRP A 213 5.73 -0.59 -17.49
C TRP A 213 6.80 -1.53 -16.92
N GLY A 214 7.26 -2.46 -17.74
CA GLY A 214 8.33 -3.39 -17.44
C GLY A 214 8.08 -4.77 -18.04
N GLN A 215 9.11 -5.62 -18.02
CA GLN A 215 8.93 -7.04 -18.29
C GLN A 215 8.25 -7.68 -17.08
N GLY A 216 7.16 -8.39 -17.34
CA GLY A 216 6.42 -9.18 -16.36
C GLY A 216 7.16 -10.46 -16.02
#